data_8f3fa732db624873c04abb7951f2e275
#
_entry.id   8f3fa732db624873c04abb7951f2e275
#
_cell.length_a   1.000
_cell.length_b   1.000
_cell.length_c   1.000
_cell.angle_alpha   90.00
_cell.angle_beta   90.00
_cell.angle_gamma   90.00
#
_symmetry.space_group_name_H-M   'P 1'
#
loop_
_entity.id
_entity.type
_entity.pdbx_description
1 polymer ?
#
loop_
_entity_poly.entity_id
_entity_poly.type
_entity_poly.pdbx_seq_one_letter_code
_entity_poly.pdbx_strand_id
1 'polypeptide(L)'
;MNKIYTTKIGFIGLGKLGMPCAEAMAKKGFNVAGYDIVNKTSDHIEIKDGIKSVVEDRDIVFVATPTPHEDGYDGRTPTSHLPVKDFNYTAVKQVLTKCNEYMTRNQTLVLISTVLPGTTRREFAPLITNTKLVYNPYLIAMGTVAWDMINPEMIMIGTKNGLKGTNCKIRSEMLESFYNIVCDNMPRVEFGTYEEIEAMKIFYNTFISNKVALVNMIQDVSHRLGNMNVDTVTQALAKSTQRIVSPAYMKAGMGDGGACHPRDNIALRWLAKELDLGYDMFETIMTAREKQAENMALAILEHGKNIWFSSDSYKAGTELVDGSSSLLVQYYVKKHGGQIVNGIDTPVEVIVRVHESDEFTADDSTIIFDPWRTYPNAKNVVHYGK
;
A
#
# COMPACT_ATOMS: atom_id res chain seq x y z
N MET A 1 15.90 -31.84 -16.16
CA MET A 1 14.69 -31.47 -15.38
C MET A 1 15.00 -30.21 -14.59
N ASN A 2 14.24 -29.15 -14.79
CA ASN A 2 14.47 -27.89 -14.09
C ASN A 2 14.31 -28.10 -12.57
N LYS A 3 15.28 -27.66 -11.78
CA LYS A 3 15.34 -27.76 -10.31
C LYS A 3 14.06 -27.25 -9.60
N ILE A 4 13.24 -26.45 -10.27
CA ILE A 4 12.03 -25.83 -9.74
C ILE A 4 10.86 -26.83 -9.58
N TYR A 5 10.70 -27.82 -10.48
CA TYR A 5 9.66 -28.86 -10.34
C TYR A 5 9.93 -29.85 -9.20
N THR A 6 11.14 -29.88 -8.65
CA THR A 6 11.48 -30.68 -7.48
C THR A 6 11.27 -29.93 -6.17
N THR A 7 10.89 -28.65 -6.22
CA THR A 7 10.64 -27.83 -5.03
C THR A 7 9.44 -28.35 -4.26
N LYS A 8 9.65 -28.64 -2.99
CA LYS A 8 8.61 -29.13 -2.08
C LYS A 8 7.99 -27.93 -1.33
N ILE A 9 6.67 -27.89 -1.31
CA ILE A 9 5.90 -26.78 -0.74
C ILE A 9 5.22 -27.22 0.55
N GLY A 10 5.38 -26.42 1.60
CA GLY A 10 4.63 -26.52 2.84
C GLY A 10 3.55 -25.43 2.92
N PHE A 11 2.40 -25.75 3.51
CA PHE A 11 1.34 -24.77 3.73
C PHE A 11 0.82 -24.87 5.17
N ILE A 12 0.89 -23.78 5.92
CA ILE A 12 0.39 -23.70 7.30
C ILE A 12 -0.80 -22.74 7.31
N GLY A 13 -1.96 -23.24 7.72
CA GLY A 13 -3.24 -22.58 7.62
C GLY A 13 -3.97 -22.96 6.33
N LEU A 14 -4.86 -23.95 6.43
CA LEU A 14 -5.65 -24.50 5.32
C LEU A 14 -7.12 -24.04 5.45
N GLY A 15 -7.30 -22.75 5.74
CA GLY A 15 -8.59 -22.09 5.77
C GLY A 15 -9.15 -21.82 4.37
N LYS A 16 -10.12 -20.88 4.30
CA LYS A 16 -10.82 -20.51 3.05
C LYS A 16 -9.89 -20.00 1.95
N LEU A 17 -8.72 -19.44 2.31
CA LEU A 17 -7.70 -19.01 1.37
C LEU A 17 -6.61 -20.09 1.18
N GLY A 18 -6.08 -20.62 2.28
CA GLY A 18 -4.89 -21.48 2.23
C GLY A 18 -5.12 -22.81 1.52
N MET A 19 -6.24 -23.48 1.75
CA MET A 19 -6.54 -24.78 1.10
C MET A 19 -6.62 -24.63 -0.43
N PRO A 20 -7.45 -23.73 -1.00
CA PRO A 20 -7.51 -23.60 -2.46
C PRO A 20 -6.18 -23.17 -3.10
N CYS A 21 -5.37 -22.37 -2.40
CA CYS A 21 -4.04 -21.99 -2.88
C CYS A 21 -3.08 -23.20 -2.91
N ALA A 22 -3.05 -23.99 -1.83
CA ALA A 22 -2.22 -25.18 -1.73
C ALA A 22 -2.59 -26.22 -2.81
N GLU A 23 -3.88 -26.46 -3.02
CA GLU A 23 -4.37 -27.37 -4.06
C GLU A 23 -4.09 -26.85 -5.48
N ALA A 24 -4.17 -25.53 -5.71
CA ALA A 24 -3.80 -24.96 -7.00
C ALA A 24 -2.32 -25.21 -7.33
N MET A 25 -1.43 -25.06 -6.34
CA MET A 25 -0.01 -25.39 -6.50
C MET A 25 0.21 -26.88 -6.77
N ALA A 26 -0.50 -27.77 -6.07
CA ALA A 26 -0.42 -29.21 -6.30
C ALA A 26 -0.88 -29.60 -7.71
N LYS A 27 -1.95 -28.98 -8.21
CA LYS A 27 -2.45 -29.19 -9.59
C LYS A 27 -1.46 -28.73 -10.66
N LYS A 28 -0.54 -27.82 -10.32
CA LYS A 28 0.59 -27.41 -11.17
C LYS A 28 1.80 -28.36 -11.08
N GLY A 29 1.67 -29.45 -10.35
CA GLY A 29 2.68 -30.52 -10.27
C GLY A 29 3.66 -30.39 -9.11
N PHE A 30 3.47 -29.45 -8.18
CA PHE A 30 4.31 -29.34 -6.99
C PHE A 30 3.94 -30.40 -5.94
N ASN A 31 4.93 -30.89 -5.22
CA ASN A 31 4.71 -31.73 -4.04
C ASN A 31 4.32 -30.82 -2.87
N VAL A 32 3.05 -30.81 -2.49
CA VAL A 32 2.49 -29.93 -1.46
C VAL A 32 2.03 -30.73 -0.26
N ALA A 33 2.46 -30.31 0.94
CA ALA A 33 1.90 -30.79 2.20
C ALA A 33 1.41 -29.60 3.02
N GLY A 34 0.39 -29.81 3.85
CA GLY A 34 -0.15 -28.74 4.66
C GLY A 34 -0.64 -29.19 6.04
N TYR A 35 -0.81 -28.21 6.91
CA TYR A 35 -1.35 -28.38 8.27
C TYR A 35 -2.31 -27.25 8.62
N ASP A 36 -3.34 -27.59 9.34
CA ASP A 36 -4.26 -26.65 10.00
C ASP A 36 -4.57 -27.17 11.41
N ILE A 37 -4.91 -26.25 12.33
CA ILE A 37 -5.35 -26.62 13.68
C ILE A 37 -6.71 -27.35 13.68
N VAL A 38 -7.49 -27.15 12.61
CA VAL A 38 -8.75 -27.86 12.36
C VAL A 38 -8.46 -28.98 11.40
N ASN A 39 -8.96 -30.17 11.69
CA ASN A 39 -8.82 -31.34 10.82
C ASN A 39 -9.31 -31.03 9.40
N LYS A 40 -8.46 -31.30 8.42
CA LYS A 40 -8.72 -31.11 7.00
C LYS A 40 -8.51 -32.42 6.24
N THR A 41 -9.12 -32.50 5.09
CA THR A 41 -8.89 -33.55 4.10
C THR A 41 -8.72 -32.92 2.74
N SER A 42 -7.91 -33.51 1.88
CA SER A 42 -7.73 -33.09 0.49
C SER A 42 -7.30 -34.30 -0.35
N ASP A 43 -7.78 -34.35 -1.58
CA ASP A 43 -7.34 -35.35 -2.58
C ASP A 43 -6.09 -34.91 -3.36
N HIS A 44 -5.64 -33.66 -3.14
CA HIS A 44 -4.58 -33.04 -3.93
C HIS A 44 -3.29 -32.79 -3.17
N ILE A 45 -3.37 -32.62 -1.84
CA ILE A 45 -2.21 -32.32 -0.99
C ILE A 45 -2.13 -33.31 0.17
N GLU A 46 -0.94 -33.54 0.67
CA GLU A 46 -0.73 -34.35 1.86
C GLU A 46 -1.06 -33.54 3.14
N ILE A 47 -2.02 -34.00 3.93
CA ILE A 47 -2.32 -33.38 5.21
C ILE A 47 -1.44 -34.01 6.29
N LYS A 48 -0.71 -33.15 7.02
CA LYS A 48 0.19 -33.54 8.11
C LYS A 48 -0.46 -33.31 9.47
N ASP A 49 0.08 -33.95 10.50
CA ASP A 49 -0.39 -33.89 11.89
C ASP A 49 0.13 -32.69 12.69
N GLY A 50 1.08 -31.91 12.13
CA GLY A 50 1.64 -30.76 12.81
C GLY A 50 2.55 -29.90 11.96
N ILE A 51 2.91 -28.72 12.49
CA ILE A 51 3.82 -27.77 11.83
C ILE A 51 5.17 -28.45 11.54
N LYS A 52 5.73 -29.18 12.52
CA LYS A 52 7.03 -29.85 12.39
C LYS A 52 7.06 -30.77 11.17
N SER A 53 6.10 -31.67 11.07
CA SER A 53 6.02 -32.65 9.99
C SER A 53 5.78 -32.02 8.60
N VAL A 54 5.26 -30.78 8.55
CA VAL A 54 5.20 -30.03 7.29
C VAL A 54 6.57 -29.42 6.97
N VAL A 55 7.20 -28.70 7.91
CA VAL A 55 8.32 -27.80 7.55
C VAL A 55 9.66 -28.52 7.38
N GLU A 56 9.90 -29.67 8.04
CA GLU A 56 11.20 -30.37 8.03
C GLU A 56 11.66 -30.81 6.63
N ASP A 57 10.74 -31.06 5.71
CA ASP A 57 11.04 -31.58 4.37
C ASP A 57 10.46 -30.66 3.25
N ARG A 58 10.45 -29.36 3.45
CA ARG A 58 9.93 -28.39 2.45
C ARG A 58 10.94 -27.31 2.15
N ASP A 59 11.02 -26.89 0.90
CA ASP A 59 11.93 -25.82 0.46
C ASP A 59 11.30 -24.45 0.71
N ILE A 60 9.99 -24.32 0.47
CA ILE A 60 9.20 -23.12 0.67
C ILE A 60 8.01 -23.47 1.56
N VAL A 61 7.82 -22.70 2.63
CA VAL A 61 6.68 -22.84 3.55
C VAL A 61 5.85 -21.57 3.55
N PHE A 62 4.62 -21.67 3.10
CA PHE A 62 3.64 -20.58 3.14
C PHE A 62 2.84 -20.60 4.44
N VAL A 63 2.64 -19.42 5.03
CA VAL A 63 1.85 -19.20 6.23
C VAL A 63 0.65 -18.31 5.88
N ALA A 64 -0.55 -18.88 6.01
CA ALA A 64 -1.83 -18.24 5.72
C ALA A 64 -2.74 -18.19 6.97
N THR A 65 -2.16 -17.82 8.10
CA THR A 65 -2.87 -17.70 9.38
C THR A 65 -3.68 -16.40 9.42
N PRO A 66 -4.90 -16.37 9.93
CA PRO A 66 -5.70 -15.15 9.99
C PRO A 66 -5.08 -14.10 10.90
N THR A 67 -5.29 -12.83 10.56
CA THR A 67 -4.99 -11.65 11.37
C THR A 67 -6.31 -10.92 11.71
N PRO A 68 -7.14 -11.48 12.62
CA PRO A 68 -8.44 -10.92 12.90
C PRO A 68 -8.33 -9.64 13.71
N HIS A 69 -9.39 -8.83 13.67
CA HIS A 69 -9.69 -7.89 14.74
C HIS A 69 -10.34 -8.59 15.93
N GLU A 70 -10.54 -7.85 17.01
CA GLU A 70 -11.36 -8.27 18.14
C GLU A 70 -12.84 -8.40 17.74
N ASP A 71 -13.61 -9.07 18.58
CA ASP A 71 -15.06 -9.18 18.41
C ASP A 71 -15.71 -7.79 18.30
N GLY A 72 -16.67 -7.67 17.40
CA GLY A 72 -17.36 -6.40 17.11
C GLY A 72 -16.68 -5.50 16.05
N TYR A 73 -15.48 -5.85 15.56
CA TYR A 73 -14.78 -5.09 14.50
C TYR A 73 -14.97 -5.67 13.09
N ASP A 74 -15.88 -6.62 12.93
CA ASP A 74 -16.08 -7.34 11.66
C ASP A 74 -16.96 -6.59 10.62
N GLY A 75 -17.44 -5.40 10.96
CA GLY A 75 -18.24 -4.55 10.06
C GLY A 75 -19.71 -4.99 9.87
N ARG A 76 -20.16 -6.05 10.56
CA ARG A 76 -21.59 -6.46 10.51
C ARG A 76 -22.51 -5.50 11.26
N THR A 77 -21.96 -4.73 12.17
CA THR A 77 -22.58 -3.62 12.86
C THR A 77 -21.73 -2.36 12.69
N PRO A 78 -22.24 -1.13 12.95
CA PRO A 78 -21.44 0.07 12.85
C PRO A 78 -20.16 -0.01 13.69
N THR A 79 -19.00 0.28 13.07
CA THR A 79 -17.67 0.18 13.71
C THR A 79 -16.88 1.48 13.71
N SER A 80 -17.32 2.50 12.95
CA SER A 80 -16.58 3.78 12.80
C SER A 80 -16.41 4.56 14.11
N HIS A 81 -17.26 4.30 15.10
CA HIS A 81 -17.23 4.92 16.44
C HIS A 81 -16.34 4.17 17.44
N LEU A 82 -15.88 2.98 17.08
CA LEU A 82 -15.05 2.16 17.98
C LEU A 82 -13.61 2.73 18.07
N PRO A 83 -12.90 2.49 19.16
CA PRO A 83 -11.49 2.86 19.27
C PRO A 83 -10.67 2.24 18.14
N VAL A 84 -9.73 3.02 17.59
CA VAL A 84 -8.81 2.51 16.55
C VAL A 84 -7.89 1.45 17.13
N LYS A 85 -7.72 0.32 16.42
CA LYS A 85 -6.89 -0.81 16.84
C LYS A 85 -6.15 -1.42 15.65
N ASP A 86 -4.99 -1.99 15.92
CA ASP A 86 -4.25 -2.85 14.99
C ASP A 86 -4.87 -4.25 14.94
N PHE A 87 -4.45 -5.07 13.99
CA PHE A 87 -4.83 -6.48 13.90
C PHE A 87 -4.26 -7.29 15.08
N ASN A 88 -4.87 -8.43 15.36
CA ASN A 88 -4.32 -9.40 16.32
C ASN A 88 -3.35 -10.34 15.61
N TYR A 89 -2.07 -10.22 15.92
CA TYR A 89 -0.98 -11.00 15.33
C TYR A 89 -0.59 -12.25 16.12
N THR A 90 -1.31 -12.58 17.22
CA THR A 90 -0.93 -13.67 18.14
C THR A 90 -0.77 -15.01 17.42
N ALA A 91 -1.74 -15.39 16.58
CA ALA A 91 -1.69 -16.65 15.84
C ALA A 91 -0.54 -16.69 14.83
N VAL A 92 -0.30 -15.59 14.12
CA VAL A 92 0.82 -15.49 13.16
C VAL A 92 2.15 -15.62 13.87
N LYS A 93 2.35 -14.92 15.01
CA LYS A 93 3.59 -15.03 15.81
C LYS A 93 3.87 -16.44 16.27
N GLN A 94 2.85 -17.11 16.81
CA GLN A 94 2.97 -18.52 17.26
C GLN A 94 3.38 -19.45 16.14
N VAL A 95 2.74 -19.34 14.97
CA VAL A 95 3.04 -20.18 13.81
C VAL A 95 4.44 -19.89 13.28
N LEU A 96 4.82 -18.62 13.10
CA LEU A 96 6.14 -18.24 12.61
C LEU A 96 7.26 -18.71 13.55
N THR A 97 7.07 -18.57 14.87
CA THR A 97 8.02 -19.07 15.88
C THR A 97 8.19 -20.57 15.77
N LYS A 98 7.08 -21.31 15.67
CA LYS A 98 7.13 -22.78 15.51
C LYS A 98 7.76 -23.18 14.18
N CYS A 99 7.48 -22.53 13.08
CA CYS A 99 8.15 -22.79 11.80
C CYS A 99 9.66 -22.55 11.93
N ASN A 100 10.07 -21.42 12.53
CA ASN A 100 11.48 -21.09 12.71
C ASN A 100 12.25 -22.11 13.56
N GLU A 101 11.57 -22.73 14.54
CA GLU A 101 12.15 -23.75 15.43
C GLU A 101 12.65 -24.98 14.65
N TYR A 102 11.93 -25.37 13.59
CA TYR A 102 12.21 -26.60 12.80
C TYR A 102 12.79 -26.34 11.41
N MET A 103 12.79 -25.10 10.93
CA MET A 103 13.33 -24.73 9.62
C MET A 103 14.82 -24.36 9.69
N THR A 104 15.45 -24.46 8.53
CA THR A 104 16.88 -24.17 8.32
C THR A 104 17.10 -22.99 7.35
N ARG A 105 18.35 -22.52 7.26
CA ARG A 105 18.73 -21.40 6.36
C ARG A 105 18.53 -21.67 4.87
N ASN A 106 18.41 -22.94 4.48
CA ASN A 106 18.20 -23.34 3.07
C ASN A 106 16.73 -23.24 2.65
N GLN A 107 15.83 -23.16 3.61
CA GLN A 107 14.40 -23.05 3.41
C GLN A 107 13.95 -21.59 3.39
N THR A 108 12.78 -21.32 2.84
CA THR A 108 12.17 -19.98 2.80
C THR A 108 10.80 -20.03 3.47
N LEU A 109 10.60 -19.17 4.45
CA LEU A 109 9.33 -18.97 5.13
C LEU A 109 8.61 -17.77 4.48
N VAL A 110 7.41 -17.99 3.99
CA VAL A 110 6.64 -16.99 3.24
C VAL A 110 5.37 -16.67 4.01
N LEU A 111 5.23 -15.42 4.44
CA LEU A 111 4.01 -14.93 5.11
C LEU A 111 3.06 -14.33 4.08
N ILE A 112 1.81 -14.84 4.04
CA ILE A 112 0.73 -14.37 3.15
C ILE A 112 -0.21 -13.40 3.88
N SER A 113 -0.39 -13.55 5.19
CA SER A 113 -1.40 -12.85 6.00
C SER A 113 -1.31 -11.34 5.85
N THR A 114 -2.45 -10.67 5.73
CA THR A 114 -2.51 -9.20 5.61
C THR A 114 -2.12 -8.53 6.92
N VAL A 115 -1.23 -7.54 6.85
CA VAL A 115 -0.73 -6.78 7.99
C VAL A 115 -0.56 -5.30 7.62
N LEU A 116 -0.42 -4.42 8.62
CA LEU A 116 -0.14 -2.99 8.39
C LEU A 116 1.33 -2.74 8.04
N PRO A 117 1.64 -1.66 7.30
CA PRO A 117 3.02 -1.26 7.01
C PRO A 117 3.89 -1.16 8.26
N GLY A 118 5.09 -1.77 8.19
CA GLY A 118 6.04 -1.86 9.31
C GLY A 118 5.87 -3.07 10.22
N THR A 119 4.77 -3.82 10.11
CA THR A 119 4.46 -4.94 11.01
C THR A 119 5.44 -6.09 10.86
N THR A 120 5.74 -6.54 9.64
CA THR A 120 6.66 -7.67 9.43
C THR A 120 8.03 -7.39 10.02
N ARG A 121 8.56 -6.18 9.87
CA ARG A 121 9.85 -5.80 10.46
C ARG A 121 9.81 -5.72 11.97
N ARG A 122 8.78 -5.11 12.54
CA ARG A 122 8.61 -4.87 13.98
C ARG A 122 8.27 -6.14 14.74
N GLU A 123 7.31 -6.93 14.22
CA GLU A 123 6.69 -8.01 14.98
C GLU A 123 7.20 -9.41 14.61
N PHE A 124 7.59 -9.65 13.34
CA PHE A 124 7.84 -11.01 12.85
C PHE A 124 9.30 -11.27 12.51
N ALA A 125 9.99 -10.35 11.88
CA ALA A 125 11.39 -10.54 11.49
C ALA A 125 12.31 -10.84 12.69
N PRO A 126 12.12 -10.27 13.90
CA PRO A 126 12.92 -10.62 15.07
C PRO A 126 12.73 -12.07 15.54
N LEU A 127 11.60 -12.71 15.22
CA LEU A 127 11.31 -14.10 15.59
C LEU A 127 12.02 -15.11 14.67
N ILE A 128 12.51 -14.66 13.50
CA ILE A 128 13.03 -15.54 12.45
C ILE A 128 14.56 -15.45 12.40
N THR A 129 15.20 -16.46 12.99
CA THR A 129 16.67 -16.54 13.12
C THR A 129 17.27 -17.70 12.32
N ASN A 130 16.54 -18.80 12.16
CA ASN A 130 17.02 -20.04 11.57
C ASN A 130 16.77 -20.16 10.06
N THR A 131 15.81 -19.40 9.55
CA THR A 131 15.40 -19.42 8.13
C THR A 131 15.39 -18.01 7.54
N LYS A 132 14.77 -17.83 6.39
CA LYS A 132 14.58 -16.55 5.71
C LYS A 132 13.09 -16.23 5.58
N LEU A 133 12.69 -15.07 6.05
CA LEU A 133 11.33 -14.57 5.94
C LEU A 133 11.17 -13.75 4.66
N VAL A 134 10.09 -14.03 3.95
CA VAL A 134 9.58 -13.23 2.82
C VAL A 134 8.12 -12.89 3.11
N TYR A 135 7.71 -11.68 2.82
CA TYR A 135 6.32 -11.26 2.86
C TYR A 135 5.74 -11.28 1.44
N ASN A 136 4.67 -12.04 1.23
CA ASN A 136 4.10 -12.26 -0.10
C ASN A 136 2.57 -12.34 -0.01
N PRO A 137 1.90 -11.20 0.21
CA PRO A 137 0.45 -11.17 0.31
C PRO A 137 -0.22 -11.37 -1.06
N TYR A 138 -1.45 -11.86 -1.05
CA TYR A 138 -2.22 -12.11 -2.26
C TYR A 138 -3.34 -11.08 -2.46
N LEU A 139 -3.64 -10.78 -3.73
CA LEU A 139 -4.82 -10.04 -4.16
C LEU A 139 -5.88 -11.05 -4.62
N ILE A 140 -6.56 -11.66 -3.67
CA ILE A 140 -7.51 -12.74 -3.90
C ILE A 140 -8.89 -12.33 -3.37
N ALA A 141 -9.93 -12.52 -4.19
CA ALA A 141 -11.32 -12.37 -3.80
C ALA A 141 -11.90 -13.69 -3.28
N MET A 142 -12.72 -13.62 -2.21
CA MET A 142 -13.44 -14.79 -1.74
C MET A 142 -14.48 -15.21 -2.79
N GLY A 143 -14.48 -16.50 -3.11
CA GLY A 143 -15.30 -17.09 -4.18
C GLY A 143 -14.50 -17.45 -5.44
N THR A 144 -13.39 -16.79 -5.71
CA THR A 144 -12.52 -17.04 -6.87
C THR A 144 -11.09 -17.42 -6.50
N VAL A 145 -10.85 -17.84 -5.25
CA VAL A 145 -9.50 -18.03 -4.67
C VAL A 145 -8.57 -18.85 -5.55
N ALA A 146 -9.01 -20.01 -6.05
CA ALA A 146 -8.18 -20.88 -6.88
C ALA A 146 -7.86 -20.26 -8.24
N TRP A 147 -8.80 -19.52 -8.83
CA TRP A 147 -8.59 -18.82 -10.09
C TRP A 147 -7.65 -17.62 -9.92
N ASP A 148 -7.88 -16.78 -8.89
CA ASP A 148 -7.05 -15.64 -8.57
C ASP A 148 -5.60 -16.03 -8.24
N MET A 149 -5.41 -17.22 -7.64
CA MET A 149 -4.08 -17.75 -7.33
C MET A 149 -3.25 -18.04 -8.59
N ILE A 150 -3.89 -18.53 -9.65
CA ILE A 150 -3.20 -18.86 -10.91
C ILE A 150 -3.32 -17.76 -11.97
N ASN A 151 -4.17 -16.75 -11.76
CA ASN A 151 -4.33 -15.58 -12.63
C ASN A 151 -4.28 -14.25 -11.84
N PRO A 152 -3.28 -14.03 -10.99
CA PRO A 152 -3.22 -12.81 -10.19
C PRO A 152 -2.94 -11.58 -11.05
N GLU A 153 -3.44 -10.42 -10.63
CA GLU A 153 -3.12 -9.13 -11.26
C GLU A 153 -1.62 -8.80 -11.14
N MET A 154 -1.03 -9.12 -9.99
CA MET A 154 0.39 -8.97 -9.70
C MET A 154 0.83 -9.92 -8.59
N ILE A 155 2.11 -10.26 -8.57
CA ILE A 155 2.80 -10.92 -7.47
C ILE A 155 3.61 -9.89 -6.69
N MET A 156 3.46 -9.86 -5.39
CA MET A 156 4.15 -8.91 -4.50
C MET A 156 5.15 -9.68 -3.63
N ILE A 157 6.43 -9.35 -3.69
CA ILE A 157 7.51 -10.04 -2.95
C ILE A 157 8.28 -9.03 -2.10
N GLY A 158 8.10 -9.10 -0.79
CA GLY A 158 8.75 -8.26 0.21
C GLY A 158 9.85 -8.97 0.95
N THR A 159 11.03 -8.36 1.01
CA THR A 159 12.16 -8.84 1.82
C THR A 159 12.67 -7.74 2.75
N LYS A 160 13.58 -8.07 3.65
CA LYS A 160 14.13 -7.10 4.60
C LYS A 160 14.67 -5.82 3.93
N ASN A 161 15.28 -5.96 2.75
CA ASN A 161 15.97 -4.87 2.05
C ASN A 161 15.54 -4.76 0.56
N GLY A 162 14.37 -5.25 0.19
CA GLY A 162 13.95 -5.34 -1.21
C GLY A 162 14.90 -6.22 -2.03
N LEU A 163 15.35 -5.75 -3.17
CA LEU A 163 16.35 -6.44 -3.99
C LEU A 163 17.79 -6.15 -3.57
N LYS A 164 18.03 -5.34 -2.53
CA LYS A 164 19.37 -5.02 -2.05
C LYS A 164 19.93 -6.17 -1.22
N GLY A 165 21.15 -6.60 -1.56
CA GLY A 165 21.85 -7.70 -0.91
C GLY A 165 21.55 -9.08 -1.51
N THR A 166 22.61 -9.89 -1.66
CA THR A 166 22.59 -11.18 -2.37
C THR A 166 21.50 -12.14 -1.89
N ASN A 167 21.31 -12.27 -0.58
CA ASN A 167 20.31 -13.20 -0.02
C ASN A 167 18.87 -12.78 -0.32
N CYS A 168 18.57 -11.48 -0.28
CA CYS A 168 17.23 -10.96 -0.60
C CYS A 168 16.91 -11.18 -2.07
N LYS A 169 17.86 -10.84 -2.96
CA LYS A 169 17.73 -11.04 -4.40
C LYS A 169 17.49 -12.50 -4.78
N ILE A 170 18.30 -13.43 -4.25
CA ILE A 170 18.16 -14.88 -4.53
C ILE A 170 16.75 -15.37 -4.14
N ARG A 171 16.21 -14.94 -2.98
CA ARG A 171 14.88 -15.39 -2.53
C ARG A 171 13.75 -14.79 -3.39
N SER A 172 13.89 -13.53 -3.80
CA SER A 172 12.95 -12.87 -4.69
C SER A 172 12.92 -13.56 -6.06
N GLU A 173 14.07 -13.81 -6.66
CA GLU A 173 14.18 -14.48 -7.96
C GLU A 173 13.69 -15.95 -7.90
N MET A 174 13.91 -16.64 -6.77
CA MET A 174 13.39 -17.99 -6.57
C MET A 174 11.85 -18.00 -6.54
N LEU A 175 11.23 -17.06 -5.81
CA LEU A 175 9.77 -16.96 -5.77
C LEU A 175 9.19 -16.50 -7.10
N GLU A 176 9.82 -15.56 -7.79
CA GLU A 176 9.42 -15.17 -9.15
C GLU A 176 9.42 -16.38 -10.08
N SER A 177 10.51 -17.17 -10.08
CA SER A 177 10.61 -18.39 -10.87
C SER A 177 9.56 -19.44 -10.50
N PHE A 178 9.20 -19.54 -9.22
CA PHE A 178 8.11 -20.39 -8.75
C PHE A 178 6.76 -19.91 -9.30
N TYR A 179 6.45 -18.62 -9.21
CA TYR A 179 5.19 -18.07 -9.72
C TYR A 179 5.07 -18.12 -11.25
N ASN A 180 6.17 -18.05 -11.98
CA ASN A 180 6.18 -18.26 -13.44
C ASN A 180 5.70 -19.66 -13.87
N ILE A 181 5.69 -20.64 -12.94
CA ILE A 181 5.13 -21.97 -13.16
C ILE A 181 3.69 -22.06 -12.64
N VAL A 182 3.41 -21.45 -11.49
CA VAL A 182 2.09 -21.52 -10.86
C VAL A 182 1.05 -20.71 -11.63
N CYS A 183 1.44 -19.52 -12.13
CA CYS A 183 0.51 -18.58 -12.76
C CYS A 183 0.36 -18.84 -14.27
N ASP A 184 -0.89 -18.76 -14.76
CA ASP A 184 -1.21 -18.95 -16.17
C ASP A 184 -1.10 -17.67 -17.01
N ASN A 185 -1.20 -16.50 -16.35
CA ASN A 185 -1.27 -15.20 -17.02
C ASN A 185 0.04 -14.40 -17.02
N MET A 186 1.15 -14.99 -16.55
CA MET A 186 2.46 -14.32 -16.44
C MET A 186 2.33 -12.90 -15.83
N PRO A 187 1.90 -12.78 -14.57
CA PRO A 187 1.64 -11.50 -13.94
C PRO A 187 2.93 -10.70 -13.75
N ARG A 188 2.81 -9.37 -13.69
CA ARG A 188 3.95 -8.55 -13.26
C ARG A 188 4.33 -8.90 -11.81
N VAL A 189 5.62 -8.81 -11.52
CA VAL A 189 6.16 -9.06 -10.16
C VAL A 189 6.68 -7.74 -9.60
N GLU A 190 6.17 -7.38 -8.41
CA GLU A 190 6.58 -6.19 -7.67
C GLU A 190 7.49 -6.62 -6.52
N PHE A 191 8.71 -6.08 -6.52
CA PHE A 191 9.70 -6.33 -5.47
C PHE A 191 9.85 -5.12 -4.57
N GLY A 192 9.92 -5.35 -3.27
CA GLY A 192 10.09 -4.26 -2.32
C GLY A 192 10.62 -4.71 -0.96
N THR A 193 10.78 -3.75 -0.07
CA THR A 193 10.95 -4.01 1.36
C THR A 193 9.65 -4.56 1.94
N TYR A 194 9.69 -5.05 3.16
CA TYR A 194 8.47 -5.49 3.85
C TYR A 194 7.41 -4.38 3.84
N GLU A 195 7.82 -3.17 4.22
CA GLU A 195 6.93 -2.01 4.34
C GLU A 195 6.29 -1.60 3.02
N GLU A 196 7.04 -1.64 1.92
CA GLU A 196 6.54 -1.30 0.59
C GLU A 196 5.47 -2.31 0.14
N ILE A 197 5.69 -3.59 0.35
CA ILE A 197 4.74 -4.64 -0.03
C ILE A 197 3.52 -4.67 0.90
N GLU A 198 3.70 -4.46 2.20
CA GLU A 198 2.60 -4.27 3.16
C GLU A 198 1.71 -3.10 2.75
N ALA A 199 2.33 -1.96 2.38
CA ALA A 199 1.63 -0.78 1.90
C ALA A 199 0.87 -1.07 0.59
N MET A 200 1.49 -1.70 -0.40
CA MET A 200 0.82 -2.08 -1.65
C MET A 200 -0.44 -2.90 -1.37
N LYS A 201 -0.34 -3.91 -0.50
CA LYS A 201 -1.48 -4.78 -0.16
C LYS A 201 -2.62 -4.04 0.51
N ILE A 202 -2.33 -3.21 1.52
CA ILE A 202 -3.39 -2.56 2.30
C ILE A 202 -4.03 -1.40 1.52
N PHE A 203 -3.22 -0.57 0.87
CA PHE A 203 -3.71 0.58 0.10
C PHE A 203 -4.43 0.18 -1.19
N TYR A 204 -4.13 -0.98 -1.78
CA TYR A 204 -4.92 -1.54 -2.88
C TYR A 204 -6.40 -1.70 -2.47
N ASN A 205 -6.66 -2.32 -1.32
CA ASN A 205 -8.02 -2.49 -0.82
C ASN A 205 -8.68 -1.14 -0.49
N THR A 206 -7.94 -0.22 0.13
CA THR A 206 -8.44 1.12 0.48
C THR A 206 -8.77 1.94 -0.76
N PHE A 207 -7.99 1.84 -1.82
CA PHE A 207 -8.28 2.48 -3.10
C PHE A 207 -9.61 1.99 -3.69
N ILE A 208 -9.87 0.68 -3.66
CA ILE A 208 -11.15 0.11 -4.07
C ILE A 208 -12.28 0.62 -3.19
N SER A 209 -12.09 0.66 -1.87
CA SER A 209 -13.10 1.17 -0.92
C SER A 209 -13.47 2.63 -1.21
N ASN A 210 -12.48 3.48 -1.52
CA ASN A 210 -12.74 4.88 -1.91
C ASN A 210 -13.56 4.98 -3.21
N LYS A 211 -13.23 4.16 -4.23
CA LYS A 211 -14.02 4.12 -5.48
C LYS A 211 -15.47 3.71 -5.22
N VAL A 212 -15.67 2.67 -4.42
CA VAL A 212 -17.01 2.17 -4.06
C VAL A 212 -17.79 3.23 -3.26
N ALA A 213 -17.16 3.87 -2.27
CA ALA A 213 -17.80 4.92 -1.48
C ALA A 213 -18.22 6.10 -2.34
N LEU A 214 -17.38 6.55 -3.28
CA LEU A 214 -17.70 7.65 -4.19
C LEU A 214 -18.89 7.30 -5.10
N VAL A 215 -18.92 6.12 -5.73
CA VAL A 215 -20.03 5.76 -6.62
C VAL A 215 -21.33 5.55 -5.85
N ASN A 216 -21.28 5.05 -4.62
CA ASN A 216 -22.45 4.95 -3.75
C ASN A 216 -22.97 6.33 -3.32
N MET A 217 -22.09 7.30 -3.07
CA MET A 217 -22.53 8.68 -2.81
C MET A 217 -23.21 9.31 -4.04
N ILE A 218 -22.72 9.05 -5.26
CA ILE A 218 -23.41 9.46 -6.49
C ILE A 218 -24.81 8.84 -6.56
N GLN A 219 -24.98 7.58 -6.11
CA GLN A 219 -26.27 6.92 -6.05
C GLN A 219 -27.22 7.63 -5.08
N ASP A 220 -26.76 8.00 -3.88
CA ASP A 220 -27.57 8.70 -2.89
C ASP A 220 -27.97 10.09 -3.37
N VAL A 221 -27.06 10.82 -4.00
CA VAL A 221 -27.37 12.11 -4.66
C VAL A 221 -28.45 11.92 -5.74
N SER A 222 -28.28 10.90 -6.59
CA SER A 222 -29.24 10.59 -7.65
C SER A 222 -30.64 10.29 -7.09
N HIS A 223 -30.70 9.49 -6.03
CA HIS A 223 -31.94 9.12 -5.38
C HIS A 223 -32.68 10.33 -4.76
N ARG A 224 -31.93 11.22 -4.09
CA ARG A 224 -32.49 12.40 -3.41
C ARG A 224 -32.86 13.54 -4.36
N LEU A 225 -32.04 13.78 -5.37
CA LEU A 225 -32.21 14.86 -6.32
C LEU A 225 -33.37 14.56 -7.31
N GLY A 226 -33.56 13.29 -7.70
CA GLY A 226 -34.42 12.90 -8.79
C GLY A 226 -33.89 13.31 -10.18
N ASN A 227 -34.56 12.90 -11.24
CA ASN A 227 -34.17 13.19 -12.63
C ASN A 227 -32.72 12.89 -13.01
N MET A 228 -32.03 12.04 -12.24
CA MET A 228 -30.67 11.62 -12.42
C MET A 228 -30.60 10.10 -12.34
N ASN A 229 -29.97 9.47 -13.33
CA ASN A 229 -29.68 8.04 -13.31
C ASN A 229 -28.22 7.83 -12.96
N VAL A 230 -27.95 7.17 -11.82
CA VAL A 230 -26.60 6.88 -11.33
C VAL A 230 -25.79 6.08 -12.36
N ASP A 231 -26.41 5.10 -13.05
CA ASP A 231 -25.70 4.26 -14.01
C ASP A 231 -25.19 5.05 -15.21
N THR A 232 -25.96 6.05 -15.67
CA THR A 232 -25.52 6.96 -16.74
C THR A 232 -24.25 7.71 -16.34
N VAL A 233 -24.19 8.21 -15.10
CA VAL A 233 -23.04 8.96 -14.59
C VAL A 233 -21.84 8.03 -14.40
N THR A 234 -22.01 6.92 -13.69
CA THR A 234 -20.90 6.01 -13.35
C THR A 234 -20.31 5.29 -14.56
N GLN A 235 -21.16 4.92 -15.55
CA GLN A 235 -20.71 4.35 -16.83
C GLN A 235 -19.89 5.37 -17.64
N ALA A 236 -20.28 6.64 -17.64
CA ALA A 236 -19.50 7.70 -18.30
C ALA A 236 -18.13 7.88 -17.62
N LEU A 237 -18.07 7.90 -16.29
CA LEU A 237 -16.83 7.99 -15.52
C LEU A 237 -15.93 6.76 -15.76
N ALA A 238 -16.51 5.55 -15.82
CA ALA A 238 -15.77 4.31 -16.07
C ALA A 238 -15.09 4.26 -17.44
N LYS A 239 -15.59 5.02 -18.42
CA LYS A 239 -14.99 5.14 -19.76
C LYS A 239 -13.87 6.19 -19.84
N SER A 240 -13.60 6.93 -18.75
CA SER A 240 -12.59 8.00 -18.71
C SER A 240 -11.17 7.44 -18.51
N THR A 241 -10.62 6.81 -19.56
CA THR A 241 -9.35 6.08 -19.52
C THR A 241 -8.09 6.96 -19.50
N GLN A 242 -8.22 8.26 -19.79
CA GLN A 242 -7.07 9.17 -19.77
C GLN A 242 -6.66 9.62 -18.36
N ARG A 243 -7.61 9.66 -17.40
CA ARG A 243 -7.38 10.16 -16.05
C ARG A 243 -7.92 9.22 -14.97
N ILE A 244 -9.22 8.91 -14.97
CA ILE A 244 -9.89 8.19 -13.88
C ILE A 244 -9.50 6.71 -13.86
N VAL A 245 -9.47 6.05 -15.02
CA VAL A 245 -9.09 4.65 -15.19
C VAL A 245 -7.71 4.57 -15.88
N SER A 246 -6.71 5.16 -15.25
CA SER A 246 -5.35 5.26 -15.78
C SER A 246 -4.35 5.44 -14.62
N PRO A 247 -3.02 5.36 -14.86
CA PRO A 247 -1.99 5.68 -13.86
C PRO A 247 -1.85 7.18 -13.59
N ALA A 248 -2.57 8.06 -14.29
CA ALA A 248 -2.56 9.50 -14.01
C ALA A 248 -2.97 9.77 -12.53
N TYR A 249 -2.34 10.74 -11.91
CA TYR A 249 -2.54 11.13 -10.50
C TYR A 249 -2.17 10.05 -9.46
N MET A 250 -1.39 9.04 -9.84
CA MET A 250 -0.83 8.04 -8.91
C MET A 250 0.59 8.39 -8.42
N LYS A 251 1.07 9.59 -8.71
CA LYS A 251 2.38 10.10 -8.24
C LYS A 251 2.17 11.04 -7.06
N ALA A 252 2.75 10.69 -5.92
CA ALA A 252 2.76 11.58 -4.76
C ALA A 252 3.67 12.80 -5.00
N GLY A 253 3.32 13.94 -4.44
CA GLY A 253 4.03 15.22 -4.59
C GLY A 253 3.45 16.29 -3.68
N MET A 254 3.34 17.53 -4.20
CA MET A 254 2.82 18.67 -3.45
C MET A 254 1.32 18.58 -3.05
N GLY A 255 0.58 17.62 -3.58
CA GLY A 255 -0.86 17.49 -3.39
C GLY A 255 -1.66 17.87 -4.64
N ASP A 256 -2.99 17.90 -4.52
CA ASP A 256 -3.85 18.36 -5.60
C ASP A 256 -3.69 19.85 -5.86
N GLY A 257 -3.92 20.27 -7.09
CA GLY A 257 -3.78 21.68 -7.48
C GLY A 257 -4.85 22.13 -8.47
N GLY A 258 -5.06 23.44 -8.49
CA GLY A 258 -6.01 24.11 -9.36
C GLY A 258 -7.34 24.44 -8.67
N ALA A 259 -7.99 25.50 -9.15
CA ALA A 259 -9.20 26.06 -8.57
C ALA A 259 -10.36 25.05 -8.48
N CYS A 260 -10.41 24.07 -9.39
CA CYS A 260 -11.53 23.13 -9.47
C CYS A 260 -11.60 22.18 -8.26
N HIS A 261 -10.46 21.64 -7.80
CA HIS A 261 -10.46 20.62 -6.74
C HIS A 261 -11.07 21.11 -5.42
N PRO A 262 -10.60 22.17 -4.78
CA PRO A 262 -11.22 22.68 -3.55
C PRO A 262 -12.62 23.23 -3.80
N ARG A 263 -12.83 23.98 -4.88
CA ARG A 263 -14.13 24.59 -5.20
C ARG A 263 -15.24 23.56 -5.37
N ASP A 264 -14.99 22.51 -6.15
CA ASP A 264 -16.02 21.51 -6.45
C ASP A 264 -16.32 20.64 -5.23
N ASN A 265 -15.30 20.29 -4.43
CA ASN A 265 -15.50 19.59 -3.16
C ASN A 265 -16.29 20.44 -2.14
N ILE A 266 -16.03 21.75 -2.05
CA ILE A 266 -16.82 22.65 -1.19
C ILE A 266 -18.28 22.73 -1.65
N ALA A 267 -18.52 22.83 -2.95
CA ALA A 267 -19.87 22.84 -3.50
C ALA A 267 -20.61 21.50 -3.27
N LEU A 268 -19.92 20.37 -3.39
CA LEU A 268 -20.49 19.06 -3.14
C LEU A 268 -20.79 18.83 -1.65
N ARG A 269 -20.01 19.42 -0.74
CA ARG A 269 -20.36 19.45 0.70
C ARG A 269 -21.70 20.13 0.94
N TRP A 270 -21.89 21.30 0.32
CA TRP A 270 -23.16 22.01 0.39
C TRP A 270 -24.32 21.15 -0.15
N LEU A 271 -24.14 20.51 -1.31
CA LEU A 271 -25.16 19.65 -1.90
C LEU A 271 -25.50 18.45 -1.00
N ALA A 272 -24.50 17.78 -0.41
CA ALA A 272 -24.71 16.68 0.51
C ALA A 272 -25.57 17.11 1.72
N LYS A 273 -25.35 18.33 2.24
CA LYS A 273 -26.12 18.93 3.32
C LYS A 273 -27.55 19.25 2.88
N GLU A 274 -27.73 19.91 1.74
CA GLU A 274 -29.06 20.25 1.20
C GLU A 274 -29.95 19.04 0.93
N LEU A 275 -29.33 17.94 0.52
CA LEU A 275 -30.03 16.67 0.24
C LEU A 275 -30.19 15.79 1.50
N ASP A 276 -29.71 16.24 2.65
CA ASP A 276 -29.75 15.49 3.92
C ASP A 276 -29.25 14.04 3.77
N LEU A 277 -28.03 13.89 3.19
CA LEU A 277 -27.45 12.55 2.99
C LEU A 277 -27.01 11.88 4.31
N GLY A 278 -26.80 12.67 5.37
CA GLY A 278 -26.37 12.18 6.67
C GLY A 278 -24.86 11.86 6.74
N TYR A 279 -24.10 12.07 5.67
CA TYR A 279 -22.64 11.94 5.63
C TYR A 279 -22.00 12.86 4.57
N ASP A 280 -20.75 13.21 4.76
CA ASP A 280 -19.98 14.11 3.88
C ASP A 280 -18.59 13.56 3.59
N MET A 281 -18.43 12.84 2.48
CA MET A 281 -17.13 12.33 2.01
C MET A 281 -16.21 13.46 1.55
N PHE A 282 -16.75 14.56 1.08
CA PHE A 282 -16.00 15.68 0.52
C PHE A 282 -15.30 16.49 1.62
N GLU A 283 -15.87 16.56 2.82
CA GLU A 283 -15.21 17.11 4.00
C GLU A 283 -13.93 16.36 4.33
N THR A 284 -13.98 15.03 4.28
CA THR A 284 -12.81 14.19 4.53
C THR A 284 -11.71 14.44 3.50
N ILE A 285 -12.05 14.60 2.23
CA ILE A 285 -11.10 14.92 1.16
C ILE A 285 -10.44 16.28 1.42
N MET A 286 -11.23 17.32 1.77
CA MET A 286 -10.70 18.66 2.07
C MET A 286 -9.83 18.65 3.31
N THR A 287 -10.25 17.97 4.37
CA THR A 287 -9.48 17.83 5.60
C THR A 287 -8.15 17.08 5.35
N ALA A 288 -8.17 16.02 4.56
CA ALA A 288 -6.96 15.27 4.20
C ALA A 288 -5.98 16.14 3.41
N ARG A 289 -6.47 16.93 2.44
CA ARG A 289 -5.67 17.89 1.66
C ARG A 289 -4.96 18.90 2.56
N GLU A 290 -5.69 19.49 3.51
CA GLU A 290 -5.15 20.50 4.42
C GLU A 290 -4.16 19.89 5.42
N LYS A 291 -4.46 18.71 5.98
CA LYS A 291 -3.56 18.03 6.92
C LYS A 291 -2.28 17.53 6.24
N GLN A 292 -2.36 17.07 5.00
CA GLN A 292 -1.17 16.71 4.24
C GLN A 292 -0.25 17.90 4.01
N ALA A 293 -0.82 19.06 3.67
CA ALA A 293 -0.05 20.31 3.53
C ALA A 293 0.56 20.76 4.85
N GLU A 294 -0.16 20.66 5.98
CA GLU A 294 0.35 20.96 7.31
C GLU A 294 1.51 20.02 7.70
N ASN A 295 1.37 18.69 7.45
CA ASN A 295 2.43 17.74 7.72
C ASN A 295 3.69 18.02 6.90
N MET A 296 3.53 18.39 5.63
CA MET A 296 4.66 18.79 4.78
C MET A 296 5.35 20.06 5.30
N ALA A 297 4.58 21.05 5.71
CA ALA A 297 5.12 22.29 6.30
C ALA A 297 5.93 21.99 7.58
N LEU A 298 5.43 21.11 8.44
CA LEU A 298 6.17 20.70 9.65
C LEU A 298 7.47 19.97 9.29
N ALA A 299 7.46 19.07 8.31
CA ALA A 299 8.67 18.40 7.84
C ALA A 299 9.70 19.39 7.25
N ILE A 300 9.25 20.39 6.50
CA ILE A 300 10.13 21.46 5.98
C ILE A 300 10.80 22.22 7.14
N LEU A 301 10.01 22.57 8.17
CA LEU A 301 10.48 23.34 9.33
C LEU A 301 11.47 22.59 10.24
N GLU A 302 11.62 21.29 10.10
CA GLU A 302 12.68 20.51 10.75
C GLU A 302 14.08 20.87 10.21
N HIS A 303 14.15 21.45 9.01
CA HIS A 303 15.41 21.75 8.32
C HIS A 303 15.80 23.25 8.32
N GLY A 304 14.88 24.15 8.65
CA GLY A 304 15.13 25.59 8.72
C GLY A 304 13.84 26.38 8.81
N LYS A 305 13.97 27.71 9.03
CA LYS A 305 12.82 28.62 9.18
C LYS A 305 12.69 29.63 8.06
N ASN A 306 13.77 29.91 7.32
CA ASN A 306 13.79 30.81 6.18
C ASN A 306 13.62 30.00 4.90
N ILE A 307 12.38 29.92 4.42
CA ILE A 307 11.97 28.98 3.38
C ILE A 307 11.69 29.72 2.08
N TRP A 308 12.30 29.26 0.99
CA TRP A 308 11.97 29.72 -0.35
C TRP A 308 11.23 28.61 -1.10
N PHE A 309 10.12 28.96 -1.74
CA PHE A 309 9.38 28.06 -2.63
C PHE A 309 9.70 28.41 -4.07
N SER A 310 10.05 27.43 -4.89
CA SER A 310 10.44 27.63 -6.30
C SER A 310 9.30 28.22 -7.15
N SER A 311 8.04 28.06 -6.71
CA SER A 311 6.86 28.61 -7.39
C SER A 311 5.67 28.74 -6.44
N ASP A 312 4.81 29.72 -6.70
CA ASP A 312 3.49 29.85 -6.08
C ASP A 312 2.39 29.20 -6.91
N SER A 313 2.65 28.88 -8.18
CA SER A 313 1.65 28.33 -9.09
C SER A 313 1.26 26.89 -8.74
N TYR A 314 0.03 26.51 -9.08
CA TYR A 314 -0.43 25.14 -8.87
C TYR A 314 0.11 24.16 -9.92
N LYS A 315 0.62 24.66 -11.04
CA LYS A 315 1.09 23.86 -12.17
C LYS A 315 2.27 24.53 -12.86
N ALA A 316 3.26 23.76 -13.22
CA ALA A 316 4.42 24.22 -13.97
C ALA A 316 4.01 24.92 -15.28
N GLY A 317 4.74 25.97 -15.65
CA GLY A 317 4.53 26.75 -16.87
C GLY A 317 3.28 27.64 -16.85
N THR A 318 2.69 27.90 -15.68
CA THR A 318 1.58 28.86 -15.51
C THR A 318 1.85 29.77 -14.32
N GLU A 319 1.16 30.90 -14.27
CA GLU A 319 1.15 31.84 -13.12
C GLU A 319 -0.12 31.68 -12.26
N LEU A 320 -0.94 30.65 -12.53
CA LEU A 320 -2.20 30.44 -11.84
C LEU A 320 -1.97 29.93 -10.42
N VAL A 321 -2.52 30.63 -9.44
CA VAL A 321 -2.33 30.37 -8.00
C VAL A 321 -3.58 29.84 -7.31
N ASP A 322 -4.74 29.93 -7.94
CA ASP A 322 -6.00 29.43 -7.36
C ASP A 322 -5.92 27.93 -7.07
N GLY A 323 -6.17 27.56 -5.82
CA GLY A 323 -6.06 26.19 -5.35
C GLY A 323 -4.63 25.66 -5.30
N SER A 324 -3.62 26.55 -5.28
CA SER A 324 -2.22 26.16 -5.19
C SER A 324 -1.92 25.40 -3.91
N SER A 325 -1.37 24.19 -4.04
CA SER A 325 -0.84 23.41 -2.94
C SER A 325 0.42 24.05 -2.34
N SER A 326 1.23 24.74 -3.17
CA SER A 326 2.39 25.50 -2.69
C SER A 326 1.96 26.58 -1.69
N LEU A 327 0.98 27.41 -2.06
CA LEU A 327 0.47 28.48 -1.16
C LEU A 327 -0.17 27.91 0.11
N LEU A 328 -0.82 26.74 0.02
CA LEU A 328 -1.37 26.08 1.20
C LEU A 328 -0.27 25.60 2.16
N VAL A 329 0.81 25.04 1.65
CA VAL A 329 1.98 24.66 2.47
C VAL A 329 2.64 25.90 3.06
N GLN A 330 2.80 26.98 2.28
CA GLN A 330 3.32 28.27 2.77
C GLN A 330 2.47 28.86 3.89
N TYR A 331 1.15 28.74 3.81
CA TYR A 331 0.25 29.15 4.89
C TYR A 331 0.59 28.41 6.20
N TYR A 332 0.76 27.09 6.14
CA TYR A 332 1.11 26.30 7.32
C TYR A 332 2.55 26.56 7.81
N VAL A 333 3.51 26.78 6.92
CA VAL A 333 4.87 27.22 7.31
C VAL A 333 4.79 28.49 8.15
N LYS A 334 4.06 29.49 7.70
CA LYS A 334 3.87 30.78 8.46
C LYS A 334 3.14 30.52 9.79
N LYS A 335 2.09 29.70 9.77
CA LYS A 335 1.30 29.36 10.97
C LYS A 335 2.16 28.71 12.05
N HIS A 336 3.16 27.91 11.66
CA HIS A 336 4.07 27.23 12.58
C HIS A 336 5.41 27.96 12.81
N GLY A 337 5.47 29.26 12.50
CA GLY A 337 6.57 30.15 12.86
C GLY A 337 7.77 30.17 11.90
N GLY A 338 7.59 29.65 10.67
CA GLY A 338 8.53 29.81 9.57
C GLY A 338 8.29 31.15 8.81
N GLN A 339 9.26 31.53 8.01
CA GLN A 339 9.24 32.72 7.16
C GLN A 339 9.39 32.32 5.69
N ILE A 340 8.58 32.93 4.84
CA ILE A 340 8.74 32.79 3.40
C ILE A 340 9.62 33.90 2.92
N VAL A 341 10.78 33.60 2.37
CA VAL A 341 11.81 34.53 1.94
C VAL A 341 11.99 34.50 0.42
N ASN A 342 12.52 35.55 -0.15
CA ASN A 342 12.76 35.70 -1.58
C ASN A 342 14.24 35.40 -1.98
N GLY A 343 15.09 35.18 -1.00
CA GLY A 343 16.52 34.94 -1.21
C GLY A 343 17.38 36.19 -1.48
N ILE A 344 16.77 37.41 -1.49
CA ILE A 344 17.49 38.68 -1.75
C ILE A 344 17.95 39.26 -0.43
N ASP A 345 17.03 39.46 0.53
CA ASP A 345 17.29 40.18 1.78
C ASP A 345 17.57 39.26 2.96
N THR A 346 17.19 37.98 2.85
CA THR A 346 17.32 36.99 3.92
C THR A 346 17.90 35.71 3.37
N PRO A 347 18.95 35.15 4.00
CA PRO A 347 19.50 33.84 3.59
C PRO A 347 18.43 32.76 3.58
N VAL A 348 18.42 31.95 2.52
CA VAL A 348 17.53 30.80 2.37
C VAL A 348 18.14 29.61 3.08
N GLU A 349 17.42 29.02 4.02
CA GLU A 349 17.82 27.77 4.69
C GLU A 349 17.28 26.54 3.99
N VAL A 350 16.05 26.63 3.48
CA VAL A 350 15.39 25.53 2.76
C VAL A 350 14.77 26.03 1.45
N ILE A 351 15.04 25.33 0.36
CA ILE A 351 14.35 25.50 -0.92
C ILE A 351 13.34 24.38 -1.06
N VAL A 352 12.07 24.71 -1.25
CA VAL A 352 11.01 23.73 -1.56
C VAL A 352 10.81 23.69 -3.07
N ARG A 353 11.04 22.52 -3.66
CA ARG A 353 10.84 22.27 -5.08
C ARG A 353 9.36 22.03 -5.38
N VAL A 354 8.66 23.06 -5.84
CA VAL A 354 7.21 23.04 -6.03
C VAL A 354 6.79 22.19 -7.23
N HIS A 355 7.52 22.29 -8.34
CA HIS A 355 7.24 21.46 -9.52
C HIS A 355 8.42 20.54 -9.82
N GLU A 356 8.13 19.37 -10.37
CA GLU A 356 9.15 18.38 -10.76
C GLU A 356 10.12 18.94 -11.80
N SER A 357 9.67 19.89 -12.63
CA SER A 357 10.47 20.55 -13.65
C SER A 357 11.27 21.75 -13.17
N ASP A 358 11.10 22.16 -11.89
CA ASP A 358 11.80 23.35 -11.39
C ASP A 358 13.31 23.07 -11.26
N GLU A 359 14.09 23.95 -11.87
CA GLU A 359 15.56 23.97 -11.83
C GLU A 359 16.02 25.21 -11.10
N PHE A 360 16.98 25.07 -10.20
CA PHE A 360 17.61 26.15 -9.47
C PHE A 360 19.01 25.75 -9.01
N THR A 361 19.84 26.73 -8.71
CA THR A 361 21.14 26.51 -8.07
C THR A 361 21.02 26.79 -6.60
N ALA A 362 21.55 25.92 -5.78
CA ALA A 362 21.67 26.07 -4.34
C ALA A 362 23.12 25.83 -3.92
N ASP A 363 23.56 26.49 -2.88
CA ASP A 363 24.83 26.15 -2.26
C ASP A 363 24.71 24.91 -1.37
N ASP A 364 25.83 24.32 -0.97
CA ASP A 364 25.87 23.10 -0.18
C ASP A 364 25.28 23.25 1.23
N SER A 365 25.08 24.48 1.71
CA SER A 365 24.51 24.79 3.03
C SER A 365 22.99 24.90 3.00
N THR A 366 22.39 25.07 1.83
CA THR A 366 20.95 25.19 1.65
C THR A 366 20.31 23.82 1.43
N ILE A 367 19.32 23.51 2.23
CA ILE A 367 18.57 22.25 2.10
C ILE A 367 17.60 22.34 0.91
N ILE A 368 17.59 21.33 0.06
CA ILE A 368 16.61 21.16 -1.02
C ILE A 368 15.56 20.15 -0.56
N PHE A 369 14.35 20.61 -0.33
CA PHE A 369 13.22 19.77 0.01
C PHE A 369 12.47 19.38 -1.26
N ASP A 370 12.54 18.08 -1.63
CA ASP A 370 11.98 17.55 -2.88
C ASP A 370 10.79 16.61 -2.61
N PRO A 371 9.54 17.10 -2.73
CA PRO A 371 8.34 16.27 -2.60
C PRO A 371 8.15 15.27 -3.73
N TRP A 372 8.87 15.44 -4.85
CA TRP A 372 8.75 14.59 -6.04
C TRP A 372 9.73 13.41 -6.05
N ARG A 373 10.80 13.49 -5.23
CA ARG A 373 11.86 12.46 -5.10
C ARG A 373 12.61 12.20 -6.41
N THR A 374 12.70 13.22 -7.26
CA THR A 374 13.35 13.16 -8.57
C THR A 374 14.59 14.04 -8.68
N TYR A 375 14.83 14.92 -7.70
CA TYR A 375 16.06 15.70 -7.64
C TYR A 375 17.27 14.78 -7.43
N PRO A 376 18.45 15.05 -8.01
CA PRO A 376 19.65 14.24 -7.79
C PRO A 376 19.99 14.09 -6.30
N ASN A 377 20.38 12.89 -5.89
CA ASN A 377 20.77 12.65 -4.50
C ASN A 377 22.04 13.43 -4.14
N ALA A 378 21.95 14.24 -3.08
CA ALA A 378 23.06 14.97 -2.46
C ALA A 378 22.86 15.01 -0.94
N LYS A 379 23.88 15.43 -0.18
CA LYS A 379 23.81 15.49 1.29
C LYS A 379 22.78 16.47 1.80
N ASN A 380 22.55 17.54 1.04
CA ASN A 380 21.60 18.62 1.35
C ASN A 380 20.24 18.43 0.65
N VAL A 381 19.92 17.24 0.14
CA VAL A 381 18.63 16.94 -0.48
C VAL A 381 17.79 16.04 0.42
N VAL A 382 16.59 16.48 0.71
CA VAL A 382 15.58 15.74 1.48
C VAL A 382 14.43 15.31 0.53
N HIS A 383 14.34 14.03 0.27
CA HIS A 383 13.24 13.47 -0.50
C HIS A 383 12.07 13.14 0.44
N TYR A 384 11.01 13.94 0.40
CA TYR A 384 9.84 13.71 1.26
C TYR A 384 9.10 12.41 0.90
N GLY A 385 9.00 11.50 1.85
CA GLY A 385 8.37 10.19 1.66
C GLY A 385 9.33 9.08 1.19
N LYS A 386 10.65 9.26 1.38
CA LYS A 386 11.65 8.24 1.00
C LYS A 386 12.65 7.99 2.12
#